data_1ede118182d13c7bbc38561bad0ee4fd
#
_entry.id   1ede118182d13c7bbc38561bad0ee4fd
#
_cell.length_a   1.000
_cell.length_b   1.000
_cell.length_c   1.000
_cell.angle_alpha   90.00
_cell.angle_beta   90.00
_cell.angle_gamma   90.00
#
_symmetry.space_group_name_H-M   'P 1'
#
loop_
_entity.id
_entity.type
_entity.pdbx_description
1 polymer ?
#
loop_
_entity_poly.entity_id
_entity_poly.type
_entity_poly.pdbx_seq_one_letter_code
_entity_poly.pdbx_strand_id
1 'polypeptide(L)'
;MYRSLYFKIILIFVIFMITVMAVVGTVLLNRVFIFYNREFVAQLDEYLSPGSQLREELTAELASDDFAESQKKILSAYASRLGIDKFRNFYILDGSGSVLAGSQEVPEGGLPITGNILAAMTGADGKEQVVGADFTDYAVPIKASGRTAIIYIKDTQDEMRELSWQLFSIIIQSVMFGLVIAVFLSFFLAKAITQPIQQLTRGAQLISEGRFTERIEVESKDEIGILTATFNRMGAILKNTLAEVEGERRKLETIFAYLKDGVIAFAEDGSVIQINRSAIEMFGDKYVPENFNFEYMISLFGF
;
A
#
# COMPACT_ATOMS: atom_id res chain seq x y z
N MET A 1 -2.96 19.81 11.63
CA MET A 1 -2.56 18.47 12.01
C MET A 1 -2.02 17.63 10.83
N TYR A 2 -2.58 17.73 9.62
CA TYR A 2 -2.17 16.97 8.41
C TYR A 2 -0.83 17.39 7.77
N ARG A 3 -0.13 18.40 8.27
CA ARG A 3 1.15 18.89 7.73
C ARG A 3 2.40 18.30 8.39
N SER A 4 2.26 17.57 9.48
CA SER A 4 3.40 16.96 10.18
C SER A 4 3.96 15.79 9.38
N LEU A 5 5.29 15.74 9.21
CA LEU A 5 6.01 14.62 8.59
C LEU A 5 5.66 13.30 9.29
N TYR A 6 5.52 13.32 10.60
CA TYR A 6 5.08 12.21 11.44
C TYR A 6 3.76 11.60 10.95
N PHE A 7 2.72 12.43 10.76
CA PHE A 7 1.41 11.95 10.30
C PHE A 7 1.47 11.34 8.90
N LYS A 8 2.29 11.91 8.00
CA LYS A 8 2.48 11.38 6.65
C LYS A 8 3.12 9.99 6.67
N ILE A 9 4.13 9.78 7.52
CA ILE A 9 4.80 8.48 7.68
C ILE A 9 3.81 7.44 8.19
N ILE A 10 3.05 7.73 9.25
CA ILE A 10 2.02 6.82 9.77
C ILE A 10 1.03 6.44 8.66
N LEU A 11 0.50 7.44 7.96
CA LEU A 11 -0.50 7.23 6.91
C LEU A 11 0.03 6.33 5.78
N ILE A 12 1.27 6.57 5.34
CA ILE A 12 1.92 5.74 4.30
C ILE A 12 2.05 4.29 4.76
N PHE A 13 2.53 4.04 6.00
CA PHE A 13 2.67 2.68 6.52
C PHE A 13 1.32 1.97 6.66
N VAL A 14 0.30 2.66 7.16
CA VAL A 14 -1.05 2.10 7.30
C VAL A 14 -1.64 1.76 5.93
N ILE A 15 -1.59 2.67 4.96
CA ILE A 15 -2.08 2.42 3.60
C ILE A 15 -1.31 1.27 2.95
N PHE A 16 0.02 1.29 3.03
CA PHE A 16 0.86 0.23 2.47
C PHE A 16 0.48 -1.14 3.04
N MET A 17 0.34 -1.24 4.36
CA MET A 17 -0.02 -2.47 5.03
C MET A 17 -1.41 -2.97 4.61
N ILE A 18 -2.42 -2.09 4.60
CA ILE A 18 -3.78 -2.45 4.16
C ILE A 18 -3.75 -2.94 2.71
N THR A 19 -3.01 -2.25 1.84
CA THR A 19 -2.89 -2.64 0.43
C THR A 19 -2.25 -4.01 0.27
N VAL A 20 -1.13 -4.27 0.95
CA VAL A 20 -0.45 -5.58 0.90
C VAL A 20 -1.38 -6.69 1.40
N MET A 21 -2.05 -6.48 2.53
CA MET A 21 -2.95 -7.49 3.09
C MET A 21 -4.19 -7.72 2.22
N ALA A 22 -4.73 -6.67 1.58
CA ALA A 22 -5.83 -6.82 0.63
C ALA A 22 -5.42 -7.66 -0.59
N VAL A 23 -4.24 -7.41 -1.15
CA VAL A 23 -3.70 -8.20 -2.27
C VAL A 23 -3.47 -9.66 -1.85
N VAL A 24 -2.80 -9.89 -0.74
CA VAL A 24 -2.52 -11.25 -0.23
C VAL A 24 -3.84 -11.98 0.06
N GLY A 25 -4.80 -11.32 0.71
CA GLY A 25 -6.10 -11.90 1.03
C GLY A 25 -6.88 -12.28 -0.23
N THR A 26 -6.93 -11.40 -1.23
CA THR A 26 -7.62 -11.68 -2.50
C THR A 26 -6.96 -12.86 -3.25
N VAL A 27 -5.63 -12.88 -3.32
CA VAL A 27 -4.90 -13.98 -3.97
C VAL A 27 -5.14 -15.29 -3.24
N LEU A 28 -5.10 -15.29 -1.91
CA LEU A 28 -5.29 -16.49 -1.10
C LEU A 28 -6.70 -17.07 -1.27
N LEU A 29 -7.75 -16.24 -1.14
CA LEU A 29 -9.13 -16.67 -1.34
C LEU A 29 -9.36 -17.22 -2.76
N ASN A 30 -8.82 -16.55 -3.79
CA ASN A 30 -8.93 -17.02 -5.15
C ASN A 30 -8.21 -18.38 -5.37
N ARG A 31 -7.04 -18.57 -4.74
CA ARG A 31 -6.31 -19.84 -4.81
C ARG A 31 -7.06 -20.99 -4.12
N VAL A 32 -7.70 -20.71 -2.99
CA VAL A 32 -8.54 -21.70 -2.28
C VAL A 32 -9.73 -22.11 -3.16
N PHE A 33 -10.41 -21.14 -3.78
CA PHE A 33 -11.52 -21.41 -4.70
C PHE A 33 -11.08 -22.27 -5.89
N ILE A 34 -9.97 -21.92 -6.56
CA ILE A 34 -9.45 -22.70 -7.71
C ILE A 34 -9.04 -24.11 -7.25
N PHE A 35 -8.38 -24.22 -6.09
CA PHE A 35 -7.96 -25.51 -5.54
C PHE A 35 -9.15 -26.42 -5.26
N TYR A 36 -10.18 -25.89 -4.56
CA TYR A 36 -11.39 -26.65 -4.22
C TYR A 36 -12.11 -27.17 -5.47
N ASN A 37 -12.34 -26.32 -6.46
CA ASN A 37 -12.98 -26.72 -7.69
C ASN A 37 -12.17 -27.75 -8.49
N ARG A 38 -10.86 -27.59 -8.52
CA ARG A 38 -9.99 -28.56 -9.21
C ARG A 38 -10.00 -29.91 -8.50
N GLU A 39 -9.95 -29.91 -7.19
CA GLU A 39 -10.00 -31.14 -6.37
C GLU A 39 -11.33 -31.84 -6.52
N PHE A 40 -12.43 -31.10 -6.53
CA PHE A 40 -13.78 -31.63 -6.79
C PHE A 40 -13.85 -32.39 -8.11
N VAL A 41 -13.41 -31.77 -9.21
CA VAL A 41 -13.43 -32.41 -10.55
C VAL A 41 -12.47 -33.59 -10.58
N ALA A 42 -11.24 -33.44 -10.06
CA ALA A 42 -10.23 -34.50 -10.08
C ALA A 42 -10.70 -35.76 -9.31
N GLN A 43 -11.31 -35.57 -8.14
CA GLN A 43 -11.86 -36.65 -7.33
C GLN A 43 -12.97 -37.41 -8.09
N LEU A 44 -13.88 -36.70 -8.74
CA LEU A 44 -14.97 -37.33 -9.46
C LEU A 44 -14.48 -37.99 -10.77
N ASP A 45 -13.53 -37.40 -11.47
CA ASP A 45 -12.91 -37.97 -12.64
C ASP A 45 -12.20 -39.31 -12.35
N GLU A 46 -11.57 -39.47 -11.21
CA GLU A 46 -10.95 -40.73 -10.81
C GLU A 46 -11.93 -41.90 -10.85
N TYR A 47 -13.19 -41.66 -10.42
CA TYR A 47 -14.19 -42.74 -10.30
C TYR A 47 -15.23 -42.77 -11.42
N LEU A 48 -15.45 -41.68 -12.15
CA LEU A 48 -16.51 -41.59 -13.18
C LEU A 48 -15.97 -41.41 -14.61
N SER A 49 -14.64 -41.36 -14.79
CA SER A 49 -14.07 -41.33 -16.14
C SER A 49 -14.35 -42.62 -16.93
N PRO A 50 -14.31 -42.58 -18.26
CA PRO A 50 -14.44 -43.77 -19.09
C PRO A 50 -13.40 -44.86 -18.74
N GLY A 51 -13.85 -46.08 -18.49
CA GLY A 51 -13.01 -47.20 -18.10
C GLY A 51 -12.74 -47.33 -16.59
N SER A 52 -13.30 -46.44 -15.76
CA SER A 52 -13.25 -46.62 -14.32
C SER A 52 -14.21 -47.72 -13.85
N GLN A 53 -13.83 -48.42 -12.77
CA GLN A 53 -14.61 -49.54 -12.22
C GLN A 53 -16.05 -49.11 -11.89
N LEU A 54 -16.23 -47.97 -11.23
CA LEU A 54 -17.56 -47.47 -10.89
C LEU A 54 -18.41 -47.19 -12.13
N ARG A 55 -17.83 -46.58 -13.19
CA ARG A 55 -18.58 -46.27 -14.41
C ARG A 55 -18.98 -47.58 -15.15
N GLU A 56 -18.14 -48.60 -15.12
CA GLU A 56 -18.45 -49.93 -15.67
C GLU A 56 -19.60 -50.61 -14.88
N GLU A 57 -19.54 -50.62 -13.54
CA GLU A 57 -20.60 -51.15 -12.69
C GLU A 57 -21.94 -50.43 -12.93
N LEU A 58 -21.95 -49.10 -13.01
CA LEU A 58 -23.15 -48.31 -13.31
C LEU A 58 -23.70 -48.62 -14.74
N THR A 59 -22.81 -48.88 -15.69
CA THR A 59 -23.18 -49.20 -17.07
C THR A 59 -23.82 -50.61 -17.17
N ALA A 60 -23.30 -51.56 -16.42
CA ALA A 60 -23.83 -52.95 -16.40
C ALA A 60 -25.26 -52.98 -15.85
N GLU A 61 -25.55 -52.19 -14.82
CA GLU A 61 -26.87 -52.13 -14.20
C GLU A 61 -27.94 -51.40 -15.03
N LEU A 62 -27.55 -50.62 -16.05
CA LEU A 62 -28.49 -49.87 -16.90
C LEU A 62 -29.45 -50.75 -17.71
N ALA A 63 -29.13 -52.03 -17.89
CA ALA A 63 -29.99 -53.01 -18.55
C ALA A 63 -31.16 -53.51 -17.66
N SER A 64 -31.07 -53.32 -16.34
CA SER A 64 -32.08 -53.70 -15.37
C SER A 64 -33.35 -52.83 -15.48
N ASP A 65 -34.52 -53.40 -15.17
CA ASP A 65 -35.76 -52.62 -15.13
C ASP A 65 -35.78 -51.63 -13.96
N ASP A 66 -35.10 -51.95 -12.84
CA ASP A 66 -34.96 -51.10 -11.68
C ASP A 66 -33.56 -50.46 -11.56
N PHE A 67 -33.01 -50.02 -12.71
CA PHE A 67 -31.66 -49.54 -12.81
C PHE A 67 -31.40 -48.33 -11.87
N ALA A 68 -32.37 -47.46 -11.69
CA ALA A 68 -32.20 -46.25 -10.87
C ALA A 68 -31.91 -46.58 -9.40
N GLU A 69 -32.65 -47.57 -8.83
CA GLU A 69 -32.43 -48.01 -7.44
C GLU A 69 -31.13 -48.83 -7.30
N SER A 70 -30.79 -49.65 -8.32
CA SER A 70 -29.51 -50.35 -8.37
C SER A 70 -28.34 -49.42 -8.43
N GLN A 71 -28.35 -48.42 -9.33
CA GLN A 71 -27.34 -47.40 -9.41
C GLN A 71 -27.22 -46.54 -8.13
N LYS A 72 -28.36 -46.23 -7.48
CA LYS A 72 -28.35 -45.54 -6.18
C LYS A 72 -27.62 -46.36 -5.11
N LYS A 73 -27.81 -47.67 -5.04
CA LYS A 73 -27.07 -48.55 -4.11
C LYS A 73 -25.56 -48.54 -4.39
N ILE A 74 -25.19 -48.65 -5.66
CA ILE A 74 -23.77 -48.57 -6.08
C ILE A 74 -23.16 -47.23 -5.67
N LEU A 75 -23.79 -46.10 -6.07
CA LEU A 75 -23.30 -44.79 -5.73
C LEU A 75 -23.20 -44.55 -4.23
N SER A 76 -24.18 -45.10 -3.44
CA SER A 76 -24.18 -45.05 -1.98
C SER A 76 -22.98 -45.85 -1.39
N ALA A 77 -22.61 -46.98 -1.98
CA ALA A 77 -21.44 -47.74 -1.57
C ALA A 77 -20.10 -46.97 -1.83
N TYR A 78 -20.10 -46.15 -2.87
CA TYR A 78 -18.94 -45.29 -3.23
C TYR A 78 -19.02 -43.89 -2.59
N ALA A 79 -20.05 -43.58 -1.77
CA ALA A 79 -20.32 -42.26 -1.23
C ALA A 79 -19.10 -41.58 -0.60
N SER A 80 -18.35 -42.30 0.26
CA SER A 80 -17.13 -41.76 0.89
C SER A 80 -16.03 -41.44 -0.13
N ARG A 81 -15.89 -42.23 -1.18
CA ARG A 81 -14.87 -42.02 -2.24
C ARG A 81 -15.22 -40.84 -3.15
N LEU A 82 -16.52 -40.65 -3.42
CA LEU A 82 -17.05 -39.53 -4.18
C LEU A 82 -17.18 -38.26 -3.34
N GLY A 83 -16.87 -38.32 -2.04
CA GLY A 83 -17.05 -37.21 -1.11
C GLY A 83 -18.49 -36.81 -0.89
N ILE A 84 -19.43 -37.77 -1.04
CA ILE A 84 -20.86 -37.53 -0.79
C ILE A 84 -21.09 -37.37 0.70
N ASP A 85 -21.66 -36.25 1.10
CA ASP A 85 -21.95 -35.90 2.49
C ASP A 85 -23.23 -35.00 2.57
N LYS A 86 -23.33 -34.19 3.61
CA LYS A 86 -24.47 -33.28 3.78
C LYS A 86 -24.46 -32.11 2.78
N PHE A 87 -23.28 -31.77 2.19
CA PHE A 87 -23.11 -30.66 1.24
C PHE A 87 -23.04 -31.15 -0.20
N ARG A 88 -22.53 -32.35 -0.43
CA ARG A 88 -22.36 -32.95 -1.75
C ARG A 88 -23.32 -34.10 -1.94
N ASN A 89 -24.16 -33.98 -2.95
CA ASN A 89 -25.22 -34.93 -3.24
C ASN A 89 -25.11 -35.46 -4.65
N PHE A 90 -25.53 -36.72 -4.85
CA PHE A 90 -25.71 -37.28 -6.18
C PHE A 90 -27.20 -37.43 -6.53
N TYR A 91 -27.48 -37.35 -7.81
CA TYR A 91 -28.76 -37.61 -8.42
C TYR A 91 -28.56 -38.44 -9.69
N ILE A 92 -29.52 -39.30 -9.94
CA ILE A 92 -29.62 -40.13 -11.17
C ILE A 92 -30.73 -39.54 -11.99
N LEU A 93 -30.42 -39.06 -13.18
CA LEU A 93 -31.38 -38.47 -14.09
C LEU A 93 -31.59 -39.37 -15.28
N ASP A 94 -32.76 -39.29 -15.90
CA ASP A 94 -32.99 -39.90 -17.21
C ASP A 94 -32.36 -39.09 -18.34
N GLY A 95 -32.44 -39.56 -19.58
CA GLY A 95 -31.90 -38.88 -20.77
C GLY A 95 -32.57 -37.51 -21.04
N SER A 96 -33.69 -37.18 -20.42
CA SER A 96 -34.38 -35.88 -20.52
C SER A 96 -34.01 -34.92 -19.38
N GLY A 97 -33.19 -35.35 -18.42
CA GLY A 97 -32.79 -34.55 -17.27
C GLY A 97 -33.76 -34.63 -16.07
N SER A 98 -34.78 -35.53 -16.12
CA SER A 98 -35.73 -35.77 -15.04
C SER A 98 -35.09 -36.63 -13.96
N VAL A 99 -35.30 -36.31 -12.67
CA VAL A 99 -34.69 -37.03 -11.55
C VAL A 99 -35.43 -38.37 -11.34
N LEU A 100 -34.68 -39.45 -11.31
CA LEU A 100 -35.15 -40.80 -11.02
C LEU A 100 -34.89 -41.20 -9.58
N ALA A 101 -33.69 -40.90 -9.07
CA ALA A 101 -33.28 -41.22 -7.71
C ALA A 101 -32.20 -40.23 -7.22
N GLY A 102 -31.88 -40.23 -5.95
CA GLY A 102 -30.83 -39.37 -5.37
C GLY A 102 -30.41 -39.75 -3.97
N SER A 103 -29.31 -39.17 -3.49
CA SER A 103 -28.84 -39.31 -2.10
C SER A 103 -29.71 -38.54 -1.11
N GLN A 104 -30.41 -37.49 -1.57
CA GLN A 104 -31.38 -36.70 -0.83
C GLN A 104 -32.68 -36.56 -1.62
N GLU A 105 -33.72 -36.10 -0.93
CA GLU A 105 -34.99 -35.75 -1.58
C GLU A 105 -34.81 -34.63 -2.59
N VAL A 106 -35.50 -34.72 -3.70
CA VAL A 106 -35.43 -33.69 -4.75
C VAL A 106 -36.10 -32.41 -4.22
N PRO A 107 -35.45 -31.24 -4.39
CA PRO A 107 -36.07 -29.98 -3.98
C PRO A 107 -37.43 -29.74 -4.61
N GLU A 108 -38.36 -29.08 -3.89
CA GLU A 108 -39.63 -28.63 -4.45
C GLU A 108 -39.37 -27.76 -5.69
N GLY A 109 -39.78 -28.24 -6.87
CA GLY A 109 -39.51 -27.58 -8.16
C GLY A 109 -38.46 -28.26 -9.06
N GLY A 110 -37.89 -29.39 -8.62
CA GLY A 110 -36.93 -30.17 -9.39
C GLY A 110 -35.49 -29.59 -9.33
N LEU A 111 -34.57 -30.23 -10.05
CA LEU A 111 -33.24 -29.73 -10.23
C LEU A 111 -33.17 -28.75 -11.43
N PRO A 112 -32.52 -27.61 -11.31
CA PRO A 112 -32.30 -26.73 -12.46
C PRO A 112 -31.39 -27.45 -13.50
N ILE A 113 -31.75 -27.39 -14.78
CA ILE A 113 -30.93 -27.92 -15.85
C ILE A 113 -29.71 -27.00 -16.02
N THR A 114 -28.56 -27.48 -15.55
CA THR A 114 -27.29 -26.77 -15.66
C THR A 114 -26.61 -27.01 -17.01
N GLY A 115 -25.57 -26.22 -17.35
CA GLY A 115 -24.73 -26.45 -18.53
C GLY A 115 -24.12 -27.85 -18.51
N ASN A 116 -23.74 -28.38 -17.33
CA ASN A 116 -23.18 -29.72 -17.19
C ASN A 116 -24.23 -30.83 -17.41
N ILE A 117 -25.46 -30.66 -16.91
CA ILE A 117 -26.57 -31.58 -17.24
C ILE A 117 -26.84 -31.55 -18.74
N LEU A 118 -26.89 -30.37 -19.34
CA LEU A 118 -27.14 -30.22 -20.78
C LEU A 118 -26.04 -30.91 -21.61
N ALA A 119 -24.78 -30.76 -21.24
CA ALA A 119 -23.67 -31.48 -21.87
C ALA A 119 -23.84 -32.99 -21.76
N ALA A 120 -24.23 -33.52 -20.58
CA ALA A 120 -24.46 -34.92 -20.34
C ALA A 120 -25.68 -35.45 -21.17
N MET A 121 -26.73 -34.67 -21.36
CA MET A 121 -27.87 -35.02 -22.23
C MET A 121 -27.43 -35.18 -23.71
N THR A 122 -26.46 -34.39 -24.16
CA THR A 122 -25.89 -34.54 -25.53
C THR A 122 -24.86 -35.67 -25.62
N GLY A 123 -24.46 -36.26 -24.51
CA GLY A 123 -23.55 -37.39 -24.43
C GLY A 123 -22.09 -37.05 -24.14
N ALA A 124 -21.81 -35.83 -23.78
CA ALA A 124 -20.51 -35.38 -23.32
C ALA A 124 -20.48 -35.29 -21.77
N ASP A 125 -19.31 -35.51 -21.18
CA ASP A 125 -19.14 -35.24 -19.73
C ASP A 125 -19.21 -33.75 -19.47
N GLY A 126 -20.09 -33.33 -18.55
CA GLY A 126 -20.24 -31.94 -18.10
C GLY A 126 -19.38 -31.70 -16.86
N LYS A 127 -18.32 -30.89 -17.01
CA LYS A 127 -17.30 -30.62 -15.98
C LYS A 127 -16.96 -29.14 -15.88
N GLU A 128 -17.72 -28.27 -16.56
CA GLU A 128 -17.45 -26.84 -16.56
C GLU A 128 -17.81 -26.22 -15.21
N GLN A 129 -16.91 -25.38 -14.72
CA GLN A 129 -17.08 -24.66 -13.48
C GLN A 129 -17.55 -23.22 -13.78
N VAL A 130 -18.67 -22.84 -13.21
CA VAL A 130 -19.21 -21.49 -13.36
C VAL A 130 -18.68 -20.63 -12.21
N VAL A 131 -17.84 -19.65 -12.55
CA VAL A 131 -17.31 -18.71 -11.55
C VAL A 131 -18.46 -17.88 -10.96
N GLY A 132 -18.58 -17.89 -9.63
CA GLY A 132 -19.61 -17.14 -8.92
C GLY A 132 -20.96 -17.85 -8.81
N ALA A 133 -21.05 -19.13 -9.22
CA ALA A 133 -22.22 -19.95 -8.91
C ALA A 133 -22.27 -20.31 -7.42
N ASP A 134 -23.47 -20.49 -6.89
CA ASP A 134 -23.67 -20.90 -5.49
C ASP A 134 -23.39 -22.39 -5.24
N PHE A 135 -23.05 -23.13 -6.28
CA PHE A 135 -22.75 -24.56 -6.24
C PHE A 135 -21.79 -24.94 -7.37
N THR A 136 -21.10 -26.06 -7.18
CA THR A 136 -20.31 -26.74 -8.20
C THR A 136 -21.02 -28.02 -8.58
N ASP A 137 -21.02 -28.35 -9.86
CA ASP A 137 -21.66 -29.55 -10.35
C ASP A 137 -20.83 -30.33 -11.37
N TYR A 138 -21.18 -31.60 -11.51
CA TYR A 138 -20.53 -32.54 -12.38
C TYR A 138 -21.58 -33.50 -12.91
N ALA A 139 -21.62 -33.73 -14.22
CA ALA A 139 -22.60 -34.60 -14.87
C ALA A 139 -21.96 -35.53 -15.89
N VAL A 140 -22.20 -36.83 -15.79
CA VAL A 140 -21.70 -37.78 -16.76
C VAL A 140 -22.81 -38.69 -17.30
N PRO A 141 -22.89 -38.87 -18.60
CA PRO A 141 -23.84 -39.79 -19.21
C PRO A 141 -23.34 -41.23 -19.10
N ILE A 142 -24.22 -42.14 -18.69
CA ILE A 142 -24.02 -43.59 -18.76
C ILE A 142 -24.98 -44.14 -19.84
N LYS A 143 -24.43 -44.79 -20.83
CA LYS A 143 -25.18 -45.31 -21.99
C LYS A 143 -24.98 -46.80 -22.14
N ALA A 144 -26.04 -47.58 -22.18
CA ALA A 144 -26.05 -49.01 -22.51
C ALA A 144 -27.42 -49.44 -23.01
N SER A 145 -27.48 -50.42 -23.90
CA SER A 145 -28.72 -51.05 -24.33
C SER A 145 -29.81 -50.11 -24.85
N GLY A 146 -29.41 -48.96 -25.44
CA GLY A 146 -30.35 -47.96 -25.95
C GLY A 146 -30.96 -47.05 -24.87
N ARG A 147 -30.60 -47.22 -23.57
CA ARG A 147 -30.98 -46.35 -22.45
C ARG A 147 -29.85 -45.38 -22.13
N THR A 148 -30.20 -44.22 -21.61
CA THR A 148 -29.26 -43.23 -21.09
C THR A 148 -29.67 -42.82 -19.67
N ALA A 149 -28.76 -42.92 -18.74
CA ALA A 149 -28.87 -42.31 -17.43
C ALA A 149 -27.76 -41.25 -17.25
N ILE A 150 -28.03 -40.20 -16.48
CA ILE A 150 -27.03 -39.18 -16.20
C ILE A 150 -26.76 -39.23 -14.68
N ILE A 151 -25.49 -39.46 -14.36
CA ILE A 151 -25.07 -39.31 -12.96
C ILE A 151 -24.70 -37.86 -12.75
N TYR A 152 -25.45 -37.17 -11.90
CA TYR A 152 -25.30 -35.78 -11.60
C TYR A 152 -24.86 -35.62 -10.13
N ILE A 153 -23.74 -34.94 -9.89
CA ILE A 153 -23.23 -34.67 -8.55
C ILE A 153 -23.20 -33.16 -8.36
N LYS A 154 -23.83 -32.69 -7.28
CA LYS A 154 -23.92 -31.28 -6.94
C LYS A 154 -23.32 -31.07 -5.54
N ASP A 155 -22.44 -30.09 -5.44
CA ASP A 155 -21.83 -29.62 -4.20
C ASP A 155 -22.26 -28.18 -3.94
N THR A 156 -22.85 -27.91 -2.78
CA THR A 156 -23.35 -26.57 -2.40
C THR A 156 -22.22 -25.59 -2.06
N GLN A 157 -20.98 -26.06 -2.02
CA GLN A 157 -19.82 -25.27 -1.64
C GLN A 157 -19.88 -24.65 -0.23
N ASP A 158 -20.79 -25.11 0.62
CA ASP A 158 -20.94 -24.55 1.98
C ASP A 158 -19.69 -24.82 2.82
N GLU A 159 -19.03 -25.96 2.65
CA GLU A 159 -17.75 -26.26 3.29
C GLU A 159 -16.66 -25.26 2.87
N MET A 160 -16.54 -25.00 1.55
CA MET A 160 -15.62 -24.01 1.01
C MET A 160 -15.95 -22.60 1.53
N ARG A 161 -17.23 -22.27 1.65
CA ARG A 161 -17.70 -21.00 2.17
C ARG A 161 -17.33 -20.83 3.65
N GLU A 162 -17.49 -21.88 4.45
CA GLU A 162 -17.07 -21.89 5.86
C GLU A 162 -15.55 -21.69 6.00
N LEU A 163 -14.74 -22.42 5.22
CA LEU A 163 -13.28 -22.25 5.17
C LEU A 163 -12.90 -20.83 4.74
N SER A 164 -13.61 -20.27 3.75
CA SER A 164 -13.37 -18.89 3.29
C SER A 164 -13.64 -17.86 4.39
N TRP A 165 -14.68 -18.06 5.20
CA TRP A 165 -14.98 -17.21 6.36
C TRP A 165 -13.91 -17.30 7.45
N GLN A 166 -13.40 -18.51 7.72
CA GLN A 166 -12.29 -18.71 8.67
C GLN A 166 -11.03 -17.99 8.20
N LEU A 167 -10.66 -18.17 6.92
CA LEU A 167 -9.51 -17.46 6.33
C LEU A 167 -9.69 -15.95 6.35
N PHE A 168 -10.87 -15.44 6.02
CA PHE A 168 -11.18 -14.02 6.10
C PHE A 168 -11.01 -13.49 7.53
N SER A 169 -11.48 -14.22 8.53
CA SER A 169 -11.29 -13.87 9.94
C SER A 169 -9.80 -13.80 10.32
N ILE A 170 -8.99 -14.77 9.89
CA ILE A 170 -7.53 -14.77 10.11
C ILE A 170 -6.87 -13.56 9.43
N ILE A 171 -7.28 -13.22 8.21
CA ILE A 171 -6.78 -12.04 7.49
C ILE A 171 -7.10 -10.77 8.27
N ILE A 172 -8.34 -10.59 8.73
CA ILE A 172 -8.74 -9.42 9.52
C ILE A 172 -7.97 -9.31 10.83
N GLN A 173 -7.80 -10.43 11.56
CA GLN A 173 -6.99 -10.46 12.79
C GLN A 173 -5.54 -10.07 12.50
N SER A 174 -4.96 -10.57 11.42
CA SER A 174 -3.60 -10.24 10.99
C SER A 174 -3.45 -8.75 10.63
N VAL A 175 -4.45 -8.17 9.96
CA VAL A 175 -4.51 -6.72 9.68
C VAL A 175 -4.53 -5.92 10.97
N MET A 176 -5.38 -6.29 11.92
CA MET A 176 -5.47 -5.60 13.22
C MET A 176 -4.14 -5.65 13.98
N PHE A 177 -3.52 -6.82 14.03
CA PHE A 177 -2.22 -6.99 14.69
C PHE A 177 -1.12 -6.18 14.02
N GLY A 178 -1.08 -6.20 12.70
CA GLY A 178 -0.11 -5.41 11.93
C GLY A 178 -0.33 -3.91 12.04
N LEU A 179 -1.59 -3.42 12.18
CA LEU A 179 -1.85 -2.00 12.46
C LEU A 179 -1.22 -1.58 13.78
N VAL A 180 -1.30 -2.39 14.82
CA VAL A 180 -0.63 -2.14 16.10
C VAL A 180 0.88 -2.01 15.89
N ILE A 181 1.50 -2.96 15.18
CA ILE A 181 2.94 -2.92 14.86
C ILE A 181 3.28 -1.67 14.04
N ALA A 182 2.47 -1.30 13.05
CA ALA A 182 2.69 -0.12 12.22
C ALA A 182 2.69 1.17 13.04
N VAL A 183 1.79 1.30 14.02
CA VAL A 183 1.76 2.45 14.94
C VAL A 183 3.03 2.51 15.80
N PHE A 184 3.45 1.38 16.37
CA PHE A 184 4.70 1.31 17.14
C PHE A 184 5.92 1.67 16.28
N LEU A 185 6.03 1.08 15.09
CA LEU A 185 7.14 1.35 14.17
C LEU A 185 7.18 2.82 13.75
N SER A 186 6.01 3.41 13.49
CA SER A 186 5.89 4.83 13.18
C SER A 186 6.38 5.73 14.30
N PHE A 187 6.14 5.36 15.56
CA PHE A 187 6.66 6.07 16.72
C PHE A 187 8.20 6.06 16.77
N PHE A 188 8.81 4.89 16.51
CA PHE A 188 10.27 4.76 16.44
C PHE A 188 10.87 5.59 15.29
N LEU A 189 10.27 5.52 14.11
CA LEU A 189 10.71 6.30 12.94
C LEU A 189 10.57 7.82 13.17
N ALA A 190 9.50 8.23 13.86
CA ALA A 190 9.33 9.63 14.22
C ALA A 190 10.45 10.13 15.12
N LYS A 191 10.84 9.37 16.12
CA LYS A 191 11.93 9.70 17.02
C LYS A 191 13.29 9.67 16.31
N ALA A 192 13.53 8.67 15.45
CA ALA A 192 14.81 8.49 14.79
C ALA A 192 15.06 9.49 13.64
N ILE A 193 14.02 9.91 12.91
CA ILE A 193 14.15 10.72 11.70
C ILE A 193 13.48 12.09 11.85
N THR A 194 12.21 12.11 12.26
CA THR A 194 11.41 13.35 12.23
C THR A 194 11.87 14.36 13.27
N GLN A 195 12.25 13.92 14.45
CA GLN A 195 12.69 14.80 15.54
C GLN A 195 14.02 15.50 15.19
N PRO A 196 15.09 14.80 14.72
CA PRO A 196 16.31 15.47 14.30
C PRO A 196 16.11 16.44 13.12
N ILE A 197 15.29 16.11 12.14
CA ILE A 197 14.96 17.00 11.03
C ILE A 197 14.27 18.29 11.54
N GLN A 198 13.37 18.18 12.51
CA GLN A 198 12.74 19.35 13.11
C GLN A 198 13.73 20.22 13.89
N GLN A 199 14.68 19.61 14.60
CA GLN A 199 15.76 20.33 15.29
C GLN A 199 16.66 21.07 14.29
N LEU A 200 17.04 20.45 13.19
CA LEU A 200 17.80 21.08 12.10
C LEU A 200 17.04 22.25 11.48
N THR A 201 15.74 22.07 11.22
CA THR A 201 14.88 23.14 10.67
C THR A 201 14.81 24.34 11.63
N ARG A 202 14.62 24.07 12.93
CA ARG A 202 14.62 25.13 13.96
C ARG A 202 15.98 25.81 14.07
N GLY A 203 17.07 25.05 14.03
CA GLY A 203 18.43 25.60 14.02
C GLY A 203 18.68 26.49 12.82
N ALA A 204 18.23 26.12 11.62
CA ALA A 204 18.32 26.93 10.42
C ALA A 204 17.54 28.24 10.54
N GLN A 205 16.35 28.20 11.16
CA GLN A 205 15.58 29.41 11.42
C GLN A 205 16.29 30.34 12.40
N LEU A 206 16.88 29.82 13.47
CA LEU A 206 17.65 30.61 14.43
C LEU A 206 18.89 31.26 13.78
N ILE A 207 19.59 30.52 12.91
CA ILE A 207 20.72 31.07 12.14
C ILE A 207 20.24 32.21 11.23
N SER A 208 19.10 32.07 10.55
CA SER A 208 18.54 33.14 9.70
C SER A 208 18.16 34.40 10.47
N GLU A 209 17.84 34.27 11.76
CA GLU A 209 17.58 35.37 12.70
C GLU A 209 18.86 35.98 13.33
N GLY A 210 20.03 35.51 12.88
CA GLY A 210 21.33 35.97 13.41
C GLY A 210 21.75 35.34 14.75
N ARG A 211 21.07 34.29 15.17
CA ARG A 211 21.30 33.57 16.43
C ARG A 211 22.18 32.35 16.21
N PHE A 212 23.51 32.49 16.27
CA PHE A 212 24.50 31.45 15.96
C PHE A 212 24.97 30.63 17.18
N THR A 213 24.34 30.76 18.33
CA THR A 213 24.86 30.23 19.60
C THR A 213 24.37 28.84 19.95
N GLU A 214 23.27 28.40 19.39
CA GLU A 214 22.69 27.11 19.72
C GLU A 214 23.30 26.02 18.84
N ARG A 215 23.98 25.04 19.47
CA ARG A 215 24.41 23.82 18.79
C ARG A 215 23.33 22.76 18.94
N ILE A 216 23.07 22.05 17.84
CA ILE A 216 22.17 20.87 17.85
C ILE A 216 22.98 19.70 18.36
N GLU A 217 22.44 18.96 19.33
CA GLU A 217 23.07 17.75 19.86
C GLU A 217 23.12 16.65 18.81
N VAL A 218 24.29 15.98 18.69
CA VAL A 218 24.50 14.89 17.73
C VAL A 218 24.22 13.59 18.45
N GLU A 219 22.99 13.11 18.39
CA GLU A 219 22.53 11.91 19.10
C GLU A 219 22.79 10.62 18.28
N SER A 220 22.88 10.72 16.96
CA SER A 220 23.05 9.56 16.07
C SER A 220 24.45 9.48 15.46
N LYS A 221 24.87 8.27 15.10
CA LYS A 221 26.12 7.99 14.37
C LYS A 221 25.89 7.68 12.88
N ASP A 222 24.65 7.78 12.40
CA ASP A 222 24.24 7.56 11.02
C ASP A 222 24.34 8.84 10.17
N GLU A 223 23.74 8.85 9.01
CA GLU A 223 23.70 9.99 8.08
C GLU A 223 23.06 11.22 8.70
N ILE A 224 22.09 11.03 9.62
CA ILE A 224 21.46 12.14 10.35
C ILE A 224 22.47 12.78 11.32
N GLY A 225 23.27 11.98 12.01
CA GLY A 225 24.34 12.46 12.87
C GLY A 225 25.41 13.24 12.11
N ILE A 226 25.83 12.72 10.93
CA ILE A 226 26.78 13.41 10.02
C ILE A 226 26.20 14.74 9.56
N LEU A 227 24.93 14.75 9.14
CA LEU A 227 24.22 15.96 8.72
C LEU A 227 24.18 17.01 9.84
N THR A 228 23.85 16.58 11.06
CA THR A 228 23.80 17.46 12.25
C THR A 228 25.18 18.06 12.57
N ALA A 229 26.23 17.24 12.52
CA ALA A 229 27.59 17.72 12.75
C ALA A 229 28.05 18.72 11.66
N THR A 230 27.71 18.46 10.40
CA THR A 230 28.02 19.33 9.26
C THR A 230 27.27 20.66 9.36
N PHE A 231 25.98 20.61 9.75
CA PHE A 231 25.17 21.79 10.01
C PHE A 231 25.78 22.68 11.12
N ASN A 232 26.18 22.09 12.26
CA ASN A 232 26.83 22.79 13.34
C ASN A 232 28.14 23.44 12.89
N ARG A 233 28.93 22.77 12.06
CA ARG A 233 30.17 23.31 11.48
C ARG A 233 29.89 24.51 10.59
N MET A 234 28.86 24.42 9.72
CA MET A 234 28.45 25.52 8.86
C MET A 234 28.02 26.75 9.68
N GLY A 235 27.22 26.55 10.75
CA GLY A 235 26.83 27.63 11.66
C GLY A 235 28.02 28.30 12.35
N ALA A 236 29.04 27.51 12.75
CA ALA A 236 30.25 28.05 13.36
C ALA A 236 31.09 28.88 12.38
N ILE A 237 31.24 28.40 11.13
CA ILE A 237 31.96 29.15 10.07
C ILE A 237 31.24 30.46 9.80
N LEU A 238 29.92 30.44 9.61
CA LEU A 238 29.15 31.64 9.32
C LEU A 238 29.27 32.68 10.44
N LYS A 239 29.17 32.24 11.71
CA LYS A 239 29.40 33.09 12.88
C LYS A 239 30.76 33.78 12.84
N ASN A 240 31.84 33.01 12.58
CA ASN A 240 33.19 33.54 12.54
C ASN A 240 33.37 34.52 11.40
N THR A 241 32.89 34.20 10.19
CA THR A 241 32.96 35.10 9.03
C THR A 241 32.22 36.42 9.27
N LEU A 242 31.02 36.38 9.86
CA LEU A 242 30.29 37.60 10.20
C LEU A 242 31.03 38.44 11.26
N ALA A 243 31.60 37.80 12.28
CA ALA A 243 32.38 38.49 13.28
C ALA A 243 33.68 39.14 12.69
N GLU A 244 34.30 38.47 11.72
CA GLU A 244 35.46 39.00 10.98
C GLU A 244 35.07 40.22 10.13
N VAL A 245 34.01 40.12 9.33
CA VAL A 245 33.48 41.23 8.53
C VAL A 245 33.09 42.43 9.38
N GLU A 246 32.41 42.19 10.50
CA GLU A 246 32.08 43.27 11.45
C GLU A 246 33.35 43.88 12.11
N GLY A 247 34.34 43.05 12.37
CA GLY A 247 35.65 43.49 12.87
C GLY A 247 36.39 44.38 11.87
N GLU A 248 36.47 43.95 10.60
CA GLU A 248 37.09 44.76 9.54
C GLU A 248 36.33 46.08 9.30
N ARG A 249 34.98 46.03 9.29
CA ARG A 249 34.19 47.24 9.18
C ARG A 249 34.47 48.21 10.31
N ARG A 250 34.54 47.76 11.57
CA ARG A 250 34.86 48.60 12.73
C ARG A 250 36.30 49.21 12.64
N LYS A 251 37.27 48.42 12.15
CA LYS A 251 38.64 48.95 11.88
C LYS A 251 38.60 50.06 10.85
N LEU A 252 37.91 49.89 9.73
CA LEU A 252 37.79 50.92 8.70
C LEU A 252 37.09 52.17 9.24
N GLU A 253 36.00 52.02 9.99
CA GLU A 253 35.31 53.14 10.64
C GLU A 253 36.22 53.87 11.62
N THR A 254 37.03 53.14 12.41
CA THR A 254 37.97 53.72 13.34
C THR A 254 39.08 54.49 12.58
N ILE A 255 39.69 53.87 11.55
CA ILE A 255 40.71 54.56 10.75
C ILE A 255 40.14 55.84 10.13
N PHE A 256 38.95 55.72 9.52
CA PHE A 256 38.26 56.86 8.89
C PHE A 256 38.00 58.00 9.91
N ALA A 257 37.57 57.68 11.13
CA ALA A 257 37.28 58.66 12.16
C ALA A 257 38.52 59.38 12.68
N TYR A 258 39.70 58.68 12.75
CA TYR A 258 40.93 59.20 13.31
C TYR A 258 41.97 59.67 12.26
N LEU A 259 41.68 59.60 10.96
CA LEU A 259 42.49 60.22 9.93
C LEU A 259 42.57 61.73 10.19
N LYS A 260 43.84 62.27 10.13
CA LYS A 260 44.09 63.70 10.28
C LYS A 260 43.68 64.49 9.04
N ASP A 261 43.70 63.83 7.88
CA ASP A 261 43.25 64.42 6.61
C ASP A 261 41.72 64.39 6.55
N GLY A 262 41.11 65.46 6.03
CA GLY A 262 39.70 65.51 5.78
C GLY A 262 39.32 64.61 4.59
N VAL A 263 38.44 63.62 4.80
CA VAL A 263 37.95 62.69 3.76
C VAL A 263 36.47 62.79 3.64
N ILE A 264 35.98 62.98 2.43
CA ILE A 264 34.56 63.00 2.07
C ILE A 264 34.31 62.03 0.93
N ALA A 265 33.36 61.15 1.06
CA ALA A 265 32.87 60.29 0.01
C ALA A 265 31.51 60.81 -0.51
N PHE A 266 31.39 60.92 -1.82
CA PHE A 266 30.19 61.34 -2.50
C PHE A 266 29.58 60.20 -3.31
N ALA A 267 28.28 60.17 -3.46
CA ALA A 267 27.57 59.34 -4.40
C ALA A 267 27.61 59.95 -5.79
N GLU A 268 27.19 59.21 -6.80
CA GLU A 268 27.14 59.66 -8.20
C GLU A 268 26.25 60.90 -8.41
N ASP A 269 25.22 61.03 -7.57
CA ASP A 269 24.31 62.19 -7.58
C ASP A 269 24.84 63.42 -6.81
N GLY A 270 26.12 63.35 -6.32
CA GLY A 270 26.76 64.41 -5.57
C GLY A 270 26.39 64.49 -4.07
N SER A 271 25.53 63.61 -3.60
CA SER A 271 25.18 63.55 -2.16
C SER A 271 26.32 62.97 -1.34
N VAL A 272 26.47 63.39 -0.07
CA VAL A 272 27.50 62.87 0.84
C VAL A 272 27.11 61.51 1.33
N ILE A 273 27.92 60.50 1.02
CA ILE A 273 27.81 59.15 1.60
C ILE A 273 28.41 59.11 2.98
N GLN A 274 29.63 59.69 3.12
CA GLN A 274 30.36 59.64 4.39
C GLN A 274 31.34 60.82 4.47
N ILE A 275 31.52 61.36 5.67
CA ILE A 275 32.48 62.45 5.99
C ILE A 275 33.14 62.12 7.31
N ASN A 276 34.47 62.31 7.41
CA ASN A 276 35.19 62.08 8.65
C ASN A 276 35.22 63.36 9.54
N ARG A 277 35.59 63.15 10.80
CA ARG A 277 35.63 64.25 11.79
C ARG A 277 36.58 65.36 11.35
N SER A 278 37.75 65.02 10.85
CA SER A 278 38.75 66.01 10.42
C SER A 278 38.25 66.91 9.28
N ALA A 279 37.49 66.35 8.31
CA ALA A 279 36.83 67.13 7.26
C ALA A 279 35.81 68.12 7.84
N ILE A 280 34.96 67.69 8.80
CA ILE A 280 33.99 68.56 9.47
C ILE A 280 34.70 69.71 10.19
N GLU A 281 35.80 69.40 10.91
CA GLU A 281 36.59 70.42 11.62
C GLU A 281 37.27 71.40 10.65
N MET A 282 37.73 70.96 9.50
CA MET A 282 38.34 71.81 8.49
C MET A 282 37.36 72.77 7.83
N PHE A 283 36.10 72.32 7.61
CA PHE A 283 35.05 73.19 7.08
C PHE A 283 34.45 74.13 8.11
N GLY A 284 34.53 73.78 9.40
CA GLY A 284 33.98 74.60 10.51
C GLY A 284 32.51 74.98 10.31
N ASP A 285 32.19 76.24 10.46
CA ASP A 285 30.82 76.77 10.30
C ASP A 285 30.28 76.66 8.88
N LYS A 286 31.11 76.31 7.87
CA LYS A 286 30.70 76.13 6.46
C LYS A 286 30.09 74.78 6.23
N TYR A 287 30.22 73.79 7.15
CA TYR A 287 29.60 72.49 7.04
C TYR A 287 28.17 72.54 7.55
N VAL A 288 27.24 72.51 6.61
CA VAL A 288 25.79 72.41 6.89
C VAL A 288 25.30 71.04 6.37
N PRO A 289 25.00 70.06 7.25
CA PRO A 289 24.72 68.71 6.83
C PRO A 289 23.60 68.59 5.80
N GLU A 290 22.58 69.43 5.89
CA GLU A 290 21.39 69.39 5.02
C GLU A 290 21.63 69.85 3.58
N ASN A 291 22.67 70.71 3.35
CA ASN A 291 22.95 71.32 2.07
C ASN A 291 24.35 70.98 1.51
N PHE A 292 25.13 70.15 2.23
CA PHE A 292 26.51 69.82 1.82
C PHE A 292 26.46 68.72 0.74
N ASN A 293 26.86 69.07 -0.45
CA ASN A 293 27.00 68.19 -1.60
C ASN A 293 28.29 68.52 -2.37
N PHE A 294 28.58 67.68 -3.41
CA PHE A 294 29.78 67.84 -4.21
C PHE A 294 29.88 69.26 -4.88
N GLU A 295 28.76 69.75 -5.44
CA GLU A 295 28.71 71.09 -6.08
C GLU A 295 28.95 72.23 -5.08
N TYR A 296 28.37 72.12 -3.92
CA TYR A 296 28.58 73.09 -2.82
C TYR A 296 30.03 73.10 -2.39
N MET A 297 30.64 71.91 -2.20
CA MET A 297 32.03 71.79 -1.85
C MET A 297 32.97 72.44 -2.87
N ILE A 298 32.78 72.16 -4.21
CA ILE A 298 33.55 72.76 -5.27
C ILE A 298 33.41 74.32 -5.25
N SER A 299 32.20 74.83 -5.04
CA SER A 299 31.95 76.26 -4.98
C SER A 299 32.71 76.96 -3.86
N LEU A 300 32.98 76.26 -2.73
CA LEU A 300 33.75 76.79 -1.59
C LEU A 300 35.25 76.94 -1.91
N PHE A 301 35.80 76.14 -2.81
CA PHE A 301 37.21 76.20 -3.22
C PHE A 301 37.49 77.02 -4.48
N GLY A 302 36.43 77.56 -5.15
CA GLY A 302 36.55 78.44 -6.28
C GLY A 302 37.00 77.76 -7.57
N PHE A 303 36.70 76.46 -7.74
CA PHE A 303 36.88 75.72 -8.96
C PHE A 303 35.66 75.79 -9.88
#